data_18050551d986c5b380a0aae9b9643485
#
_entry.id   18050551d986c5b380a0aae9b9643485
#
_cell.length_a   1.000
_cell.length_b   1.000
_cell.length_c   1.000
_cell.angle_alpha   90.00
_cell.angle_beta   90.00
_cell.angle_gamma   90.00
#
_symmetry.space_group_name_H-M   'P 1'
#
loop_
_entity.id
_entity.type
_entity.pdbx_description
1 polymer ?
#
loop_
_entity_poly.entity_id
_entity_poly.type
_entity_poly.pdbx_seq_one_letter_code
_entity_poly.pdbx_strand_id
1 'polypeptide(L)'
;MNAIQLPPDLDQQIFEAVHFFWSTRFGQIKKQTVIGTRDQGNRGAVTGGKQLDGFVALIRNLLIQNVVPEHCIFVDTDLELPGYFRPNKKWDLLVVDKNELVIAIEFKSQVGPSFGNNFNNRTEEAMGTALDIWTAYREGVFGAQQAPWLGYFMVLEDCAKSKEPVEKSVPMLRSAWR
;
A
#
# COMPACT_ATOMS: atom_id res chain seq x y z
N MET A 1 -7.12 -9.69 25.39
CA MET A 1 -6.63 -8.72 24.39
C MET A 1 -7.38 -7.42 24.60
N ASN A 2 -6.67 -6.32 24.80
CA ASN A 2 -7.33 -5.02 24.84
C ASN A 2 -7.82 -4.69 23.42
N ALA A 3 -9.01 -4.10 23.33
CA ALA A 3 -9.52 -3.63 22.03
C ALA A 3 -8.61 -2.52 21.48
N ILE A 4 -8.45 -2.46 20.16
CA ILE A 4 -7.74 -1.37 19.48
C ILE A 4 -8.45 -0.05 19.84
N GLN A 5 -7.68 0.92 20.32
CA GLN A 5 -8.20 2.25 20.63
C GLN A 5 -7.97 3.17 19.45
N LEU A 6 -9.05 3.73 18.95
CA LEU A 6 -8.99 4.77 17.93
C LEU A 6 -8.96 6.15 18.61
N PRO A 7 -8.12 7.08 18.14
CA PRO A 7 -8.08 8.43 18.68
C PRO A 7 -9.39 9.18 18.41
N PRO A 8 -9.83 10.07 19.31
CA PRO A 8 -11.08 10.80 19.13
C PRO A 8 -11.07 11.76 17.93
N ASP A 9 -9.90 12.14 17.45
CA ASP A 9 -9.65 13.03 16.32
C ASP A 9 -9.23 12.25 15.05
N LEU A 10 -9.53 10.95 14.97
CA LEU A 10 -9.14 10.10 13.83
C LEU A 10 -9.60 10.68 12.48
N ASP A 11 -10.84 11.20 12.42
CA ASP A 11 -11.38 11.78 11.18
C ASP A 11 -10.56 13.00 10.73
N GLN A 12 -10.10 13.82 11.68
CA GLN A 12 -9.23 14.95 11.39
C GLN A 12 -7.86 14.48 10.88
N GLN A 13 -7.27 13.46 11.49
CA GLN A 13 -5.99 12.88 11.06
C GLN A 13 -6.10 12.26 9.65
N ILE A 14 -7.21 11.59 9.34
CA ILE A 14 -7.50 11.08 7.99
C ILE A 14 -7.61 12.24 6.99
N PHE A 15 -8.34 13.30 7.33
CA PHE A 15 -8.46 14.47 6.48
C PHE A 15 -7.10 15.10 6.17
N GLU A 16 -6.24 15.24 7.16
CA GLU A 16 -4.88 15.76 7.00
C GLU A 16 -4.02 14.86 6.08
N ALA A 17 -4.11 13.55 6.23
CA ALA A 17 -3.42 12.59 5.36
C ALA A 17 -3.91 12.69 3.90
N VAL A 18 -5.22 12.85 3.69
CA VAL A 18 -5.82 13.07 2.36
C VAL A 18 -5.36 14.42 1.78
N HIS A 19 -5.37 15.47 2.57
CA HIS A 19 -4.90 16.79 2.13
C HIS A 19 -3.42 16.77 1.75
N PHE A 20 -2.58 16.09 2.55
CA PHE A 20 -1.18 15.87 2.24
C PHE A 20 -0.98 15.10 0.92
N PHE A 21 -1.76 14.06 0.71
CA PHE A 21 -1.73 13.26 -0.52
C PHE A 21 -1.95 14.14 -1.75
N TRP A 22 -3.02 14.93 -1.78
CA TRP A 22 -3.35 15.76 -2.93
C TRP A 22 -2.38 16.92 -3.12
N SER A 23 -1.98 17.61 -2.06
CA SER A 23 -1.03 18.74 -2.14
C SER A 23 0.35 18.28 -2.65
N THR A 24 0.84 17.13 -2.18
CA THR A 24 2.09 16.53 -2.67
C THR A 24 1.99 16.17 -4.15
N ARG A 25 0.89 15.53 -4.56
CA ARG A 25 0.65 15.14 -5.94
C ARG A 25 0.57 16.34 -6.88
N PHE A 26 -0.17 17.40 -6.51
CA PHE A 26 -0.25 18.62 -7.30
C PHE A 26 1.10 19.35 -7.39
N GLY A 27 1.87 19.37 -6.31
CA GLY A 27 3.22 19.91 -6.31
C GLY A 27 4.18 19.19 -7.27
N GLN A 28 4.07 17.86 -7.36
CA GLN A 28 4.84 17.04 -8.30
C GLN A 28 4.46 17.33 -9.76
N ILE A 29 3.16 17.43 -10.07
CA ILE A 29 2.68 17.77 -11.41
C ILE A 29 3.18 19.13 -11.85
N LYS A 30 3.11 20.15 -11.00
CA LYS A 30 3.62 21.51 -11.30
C LYS A 30 5.12 21.49 -11.61
N LYS A 31 5.93 20.77 -10.86
CA LYS A 31 7.39 20.65 -11.10
C LYS A 31 7.68 20.01 -12.46
N GLN A 32 6.94 18.98 -12.85
CA GLN A 32 7.11 18.33 -14.16
C GLN A 32 6.76 19.25 -15.32
N THR A 33 5.73 20.06 -15.17
CA THR A 33 5.32 21.02 -16.21
C THR A 33 6.37 22.11 -16.43
N VAL A 34 7.05 22.55 -15.37
CA VAL A 34 8.09 23.59 -15.42
C VAL A 34 9.38 23.06 -16.06
N ILE A 35 9.75 21.80 -15.85
CA ILE A 35 11.00 21.19 -16.34
C ILE A 35 10.91 20.75 -17.80
N GLY A 36 9.74 20.85 -18.44
CA GLY A 36 9.58 20.60 -19.90
C GLY A 36 9.73 19.13 -20.34
N THR A 37 9.85 18.19 -19.39
CA THR A 37 9.90 16.76 -19.70
C THR A 37 8.50 16.22 -20.00
N ARG A 38 7.99 16.57 -21.17
CA ARG A 38 6.66 16.14 -21.67
C ARG A 38 6.52 14.62 -21.89
N ASP A 39 7.63 13.88 -21.87
CA ASP A 39 7.67 12.50 -22.37
C ASP A 39 7.53 11.39 -21.32
N GLN A 40 7.45 11.71 -20.02
CA GLN A 40 7.31 10.69 -18.98
C GLN A 40 5.88 10.53 -18.43
N GLY A 41 4.91 11.25 -18.96
CA GLY A 41 3.50 11.18 -18.56
C GLY A 41 3.31 11.27 -17.03
N ASN A 42 2.20 10.75 -16.52
CA ASN A 42 1.91 10.69 -15.08
C ASN A 42 2.84 9.76 -14.29
N ARG A 43 3.79 9.05 -14.93
CA ARG A 43 4.68 8.09 -14.25
C ARG A 43 5.61 8.76 -13.24
N GLY A 44 6.16 9.93 -13.53
CA GLY A 44 7.04 10.63 -12.60
C GLY A 44 6.32 11.18 -11.35
N ALA A 45 5.01 11.48 -11.44
CA ALA A 45 4.20 11.86 -10.27
C ALA A 45 3.89 10.66 -9.37
N VAL A 46 3.96 9.44 -9.91
CA VAL A 46 3.63 8.19 -9.21
C VAL A 46 4.88 7.52 -8.61
N THR A 47 6.06 7.74 -9.20
CA THR A 47 7.31 7.06 -8.80
C THR A 47 7.94 7.59 -7.51
N GLY A 48 7.46 8.71 -6.97
CA GLY A 48 8.03 9.29 -5.75
C GLY A 48 7.55 8.66 -4.43
N GLY A 49 6.42 7.94 -4.42
CA GLY A 49 5.82 7.35 -3.19
C GLY A 49 5.39 8.37 -2.12
N LYS A 50 6.03 9.53 -2.09
CA LYS A 50 5.88 10.57 -1.06
C LYS A 50 4.46 11.06 -0.79
N GLN A 51 3.55 10.94 -1.74
CA GLN A 51 2.15 11.31 -1.53
C GLN A 51 1.44 10.42 -0.49
N LEU A 52 1.96 9.22 -0.24
CA LEU A 52 1.40 8.28 0.73
C LEU A 52 2.01 8.43 2.14
N ASP A 53 3.06 9.25 2.30
CA ASP A 53 3.76 9.43 3.58
C ASP A 53 2.82 9.90 4.70
N GLY A 54 1.78 10.70 4.38
CA GLY A 54 0.76 11.10 5.35
C GLY A 54 -0.05 9.92 5.90
N PHE A 55 -0.37 8.95 5.06
CA PHE A 55 -1.07 7.73 5.50
C PHE A 55 -0.14 6.78 6.24
N VAL A 56 1.13 6.69 5.83
CA VAL A 56 2.14 5.91 6.56
C VAL A 56 2.31 6.48 7.97
N ALA A 57 2.42 7.80 8.12
CA ALA A 57 2.51 8.47 9.41
C ALA A 57 1.24 8.25 10.27
N LEU A 58 0.05 8.30 9.67
CA LEU A 58 -1.22 8.01 10.35
C LEU A 58 -1.20 6.59 10.95
N ILE A 59 -0.87 5.58 10.15
CA ILE A 59 -0.85 4.19 10.63
C ILE A 59 0.25 4.00 11.69
N ARG A 60 1.44 4.59 11.50
CA ARG A 60 2.51 4.57 12.49
C ARG A 60 2.05 5.14 13.84
N ASN A 61 1.37 6.29 13.85
CA ASN A 61 0.85 6.91 15.06
C ASN A 61 -0.20 6.03 15.75
N LEU A 62 -1.11 5.42 14.97
CA LEU A 62 -2.09 4.47 15.51
C LEU A 62 -1.43 3.26 16.18
N LEU A 63 -0.36 2.74 15.60
CA LEU A 63 0.42 1.64 16.19
C LEU A 63 1.04 2.06 17.54
N ILE A 64 1.67 3.25 17.60
CA ILE A 64 2.27 3.79 18.82
C ILE A 64 1.21 4.00 19.91
N GLN A 65 0.06 4.57 19.57
CA GLN A 65 -1.05 4.77 20.51
C GLN A 65 -1.62 3.46 21.04
N ASN A 66 -1.48 2.37 20.28
CA ASN A 66 -1.86 1.01 20.69
C ASN A 66 -0.68 0.19 21.24
N VAL A 67 0.26 0.87 21.88
CA VAL A 67 1.38 0.30 22.67
C VAL A 67 2.42 -0.48 21.87
N VAL A 68 2.48 -0.28 20.54
CA VAL A 68 3.61 -0.79 19.75
C VAL A 68 4.81 0.13 19.98
N PRO A 69 5.95 -0.39 20.49
CA PRO A 69 7.11 0.45 20.74
C PRO A 69 7.63 1.06 19.43
N GLU A 70 7.98 2.34 19.49
CA GLU A 70 8.39 3.08 18.28
C GLU A 70 9.62 2.46 17.61
N HIS A 71 10.57 1.92 18.36
CA HIS A 71 11.77 1.26 17.85
C HIS A 71 11.48 -0.07 17.12
N CYS A 72 10.27 -0.61 17.25
CA CYS A 72 9.81 -1.78 16.52
C CYS A 72 9.19 -1.43 15.16
N ILE A 73 8.93 -0.13 14.87
CA ILE A 73 8.23 0.32 13.67
C ILE A 73 9.24 0.90 12.67
N PHE A 74 9.32 0.32 11.49
CA PHE A 74 10.23 0.71 10.41
C PHE A 74 9.41 1.30 9.25
N VAL A 75 9.75 2.51 8.79
CA VAL A 75 9.03 3.22 7.71
C VAL A 75 9.95 3.82 6.63
N ASP A 76 11.23 4.04 6.92
CA ASP A 76 12.18 4.69 6.01
C ASP A 76 13.33 3.78 5.58
N THR A 77 13.87 3.04 6.51
CA THR A 77 15.02 2.14 6.36
C THR A 77 14.66 0.73 6.80
N ASP A 78 15.48 -0.23 6.41
CA ASP A 78 15.37 -1.64 6.84
C ASP A 78 14.00 -2.26 6.52
N LEU A 79 13.45 -1.91 5.36
CA LEU A 79 12.14 -2.31 4.90
C LEU A 79 12.15 -3.54 3.99
N GLU A 80 13.32 -4.13 3.73
CA GLU A 80 13.44 -5.29 2.85
C GLU A 80 13.27 -6.60 3.62
N LEU A 81 12.32 -7.40 3.17
CA LEU A 81 12.11 -8.77 3.65
C LEU A 81 12.45 -9.77 2.55
N PRO A 82 12.99 -10.93 2.91
CA PRO A 82 13.16 -12.03 1.97
C PRO A 82 11.80 -12.51 1.49
N GLY A 83 11.70 -12.84 0.20
CA GLY A 83 10.55 -13.53 -0.39
C GLY A 83 10.81 -15.02 -0.54
N TYR A 84 9.80 -15.75 -1.02
CA TYR A 84 9.95 -17.14 -1.43
C TYR A 84 10.19 -17.25 -2.94
N PHE A 85 9.38 -16.53 -3.73
CA PHE A 85 9.46 -16.53 -5.19
C PHE A 85 10.38 -15.44 -5.74
N ARG A 86 10.88 -14.55 -4.88
CA ARG A 86 11.82 -13.47 -5.18
C ARG A 86 12.86 -13.34 -4.07
N PRO A 87 14.08 -12.82 -4.36
CA PRO A 87 15.12 -12.68 -3.35
C PRO A 87 14.69 -11.80 -2.16
N ASN A 88 14.12 -10.64 -2.45
CA ASN A 88 13.65 -9.69 -1.45
C ASN A 88 12.50 -8.83 -2.00
N LYS A 89 11.78 -8.19 -1.07
CA LYS A 89 10.79 -7.17 -1.36
C LYS A 89 10.93 -6.03 -0.36
N LYS A 90 10.96 -4.80 -0.86
CA LYS A 90 10.84 -3.61 -0.03
C LYS A 90 9.36 -3.35 0.27
N TRP A 91 9.05 -3.16 1.56
CA TRP A 91 7.74 -2.81 2.09
C TRP A 91 7.68 -1.32 2.42
N ASP A 92 6.50 -0.79 2.72
CA ASP A 92 6.32 0.61 3.09
C ASP A 92 6.29 0.81 4.63
N LEU A 93 5.81 -0.19 5.38
CA LEU A 93 5.85 -0.21 6.83
C LEU A 93 6.03 -1.64 7.34
N LEU A 94 6.96 -1.82 8.28
CA LEU A 94 7.16 -3.08 8.99
C LEU A 94 7.08 -2.86 10.50
N VAL A 95 6.58 -3.86 11.21
CA VAL A 95 6.74 -3.97 12.66
C VAL A 95 7.49 -5.26 12.95
N VAL A 96 8.63 -5.12 13.60
CA VAL A 96 9.49 -6.24 14.00
C VAL A 96 9.77 -6.13 15.50
N ASP A 97 9.43 -7.15 16.27
CA ASP A 97 9.75 -7.23 17.68
C ASP A 97 10.60 -8.48 17.96
N LYS A 98 11.73 -8.33 18.63
CA LYS A 98 12.65 -9.42 19.00
C LYS A 98 13.03 -10.33 17.84
N ASN A 99 13.29 -9.75 16.68
CA ASN A 99 13.57 -10.41 15.41
C ASN A 99 12.40 -11.23 14.82
N GLU A 100 11.19 -11.07 15.31
CA GLU A 100 9.98 -11.63 14.73
C GLU A 100 9.25 -10.58 13.92
N LEU A 101 8.87 -10.92 12.69
CA LEU A 101 8.02 -10.07 11.86
C LEU A 101 6.58 -10.13 12.39
N VAL A 102 6.07 -9.00 12.87
CA VAL A 102 4.72 -8.89 13.43
C VAL A 102 3.74 -8.35 12.40
N ILE A 103 4.13 -7.27 11.69
CA ILE A 103 3.27 -6.60 10.70
C ILE A 103 4.10 -6.26 9.47
N ALA A 104 3.52 -6.45 8.28
CA ALA A 104 4.03 -5.90 7.03
C ALA A 104 2.90 -5.22 6.27
N ILE A 105 3.08 -3.96 5.88
CA ILE A 105 2.07 -3.17 5.16
C ILE A 105 2.66 -2.61 3.87
N GLU A 106 1.90 -2.78 2.80
CA GLU A 106 2.10 -2.13 1.51
C GLU A 106 1.06 -1.02 1.33
N PHE A 107 1.48 0.16 0.91
CA PHE A 107 0.60 1.28 0.61
C PHE A 107 0.55 1.52 -0.90
N LYS A 108 -0.63 1.65 -1.44
CA LYS A 108 -0.86 1.95 -2.86
C LYS A 108 -1.90 3.03 -3.03
N SER A 109 -1.81 3.73 -4.13
CA SER A 109 -2.85 4.66 -4.54
C SER A 109 -3.27 4.41 -5.98
N GLN A 110 -4.52 4.72 -6.25
CA GLN A 110 -5.09 4.69 -7.58
C GLN A 110 -5.85 5.99 -7.85
N VAL A 111 -5.34 6.74 -8.81
CA VAL A 111 -5.90 8.00 -9.28
C VAL A 111 -6.04 7.89 -10.79
N GLY A 112 -7.13 8.46 -11.33
CA GLY A 112 -7.41 8.40 -12.76
C GLY A 112 -6.26 8.79 -13.69
N PRO A 113 -6.43 8.61 -15.00
CA PRO A 113 -7.69 8.27 -15.69
C PRO A 113 -7.98 6.78 -15.89
N SER A 114 -7.03 5.86 -15.66
CA SER A 114 -7.15 4.42 -15.99
C SER A 114 -7.52 3.59 -14.77
N PHE A 115 -8.78 3.66 -14.31
CA PHE A 115 -9.19 2.93 -13.11
C PHE A 115 -9.22 1.41 -13.32
N GLY A 116 -9.87 0.90 -14.38
CA GLY A 116 -10.06 -0.54 -14.57
C GLY A 116 -8.76 -1.33 -14.69
N ASN A 117 -7.86 -0.94 -15.58
CA ASN A 117 -6.58 -1.64 -15.77
C ASN A 117 -5.67 -1.52 -14.53
N ASN A 118 -5.62 -0.33 -13.92
CA ASN A 118 -4.80 -0.12 -12.74
C ASN A 118 -5.34 -0.91 -11.54
N PHE A 119 -6.66 -1.02 -11.39
CA PHE A 119 -7.26 -1.82 -10.32
C PHE A 119 -6.90 -3.29 -10.46
N ASN A 120 -6.99 -3.85 -11.67
CA ASN A 120 -6.56 -5.22 -11.92
C ASN A 120 -5.09 -5.45 -11.55
N ASN A 121 -4.19 -4.55 -11.97
CA ASN A 121 -2.78 -4.63 -11.61
C ASN A 121 -2.57 -4.54 -10.10
N ARG A 122 -3.30 -3.67 -9.39
CA ARG A 122 -3.22 -3.57 -7.92
C ARG A 122 -3.70 -4.84 -7.22
N THR A 123 -4.75 -5.47 -7.75
CA THR A 123 -5.24 -6.74 -7.24
C THR A 123 -4.21 -7.86 -7.44
N GLU A 124 -3.62 -7.95 -8.63
CA GLU A 124 -2.57 -8.93 -8.93
C GLU A 124 -1.31 -8.71 -8.06
N GLU A 125 -0.89 -7.45 -7.88
CA GLU A 125 0.22 -7.10 -6.97
C GLU A 125 -0.09 -7.51 -5.52
N ALA A 126 -1.28 -7.24 -5.03
CA ALA A 126 -1.68 -7.59 -3.67
C ALA A 126 -1.68 -9.10 -3.46
N MET A 127 -2.30 -9.85 -4.39
CA MET A 127 -2.36 -11.31 -4.36
C MET A 127 -0.97 -11.94 -4.46
N GLY A 128 -0.14 -11.48 -5.41
CA GLY A 128 1.22 -11.97 -5.59
C GLY A 128 2.13 -11.69 -4.40
N THR A 129 1.99 -10.51 -3.80
CA THR A 129 2.73 -10.13 -2.59
C THR A 129 2.29 -10.95 -1.38
N ALA A 130 0.99 -11.17 -1.22
CA ALA A 130 0.45 -12.00 -0.13
C ALA A 130 0.89 -13.47 -0.29
N LEU A 131 0.80 -14.02 -1.49
CA LEU A 131 1.24 -15.38 -1.76
C LEU A 131 2.74 -15.57 -1.45
N ASP A 132 3.57 -14.62 -1.87
CA ASP A 132 5.02 -14.68 -1.68
C ASP A 132 5.40 -14.69 -0.19
N ILE A 133 4.91 -13.72 0.58
CA ILE A 133 5.26 -13.62 2.02
C ILE A 133 4.66 -14.77 2.84
N TRP A 134 3.43 -15.19 2.53
CA TRP A 134 2.82 -16.33 3.23
C TRP A 134 3.50 -17.65 2.90
N THR A 135 4.01 -17.80 1.69
CA THR A 135 4.82 -18.97 1.34
C THR A 135 6.17 -18.91 2.05
N ALA A 136 6.85 -17.75 2.04
CA ALA A 136 8.09 -17.56 2.77
C ALA A 136 7.93 -17.90 4.28
N TYR A 137 6.83 -17.45 4.89
CA TYR A 137 6.52 -17.78 6.28
C TYR A 137 6.35 -19.30 6.48
N ARG A 138 5.53 -19.96 5.69
CA ARG A 138 5.25 -21.41 5.81
C ARG A 138 6.50 -22.28 5.56
N GLU A 139 7.37 -21.84 4.67
CA GLU A 139 8.63 -22.52 4.35
C GLU A 139 9.77 -22.18 5.31
N GLY A 140 9.48 -21.42 6.38
CA GLY A 140 10.42 -21.15 7.47
C GLY A 140 11.49 -20.10 7.17
N VAL A 141 11.31 -19.27 6.13
CA VAL A 141 12.26 -18.20 5.78
C VAL A 141 12.46 -17.20 6.92
N PHE A 142 11.40 -16.96 7.73
CA PHE A 142 11.45 -16.09 8.91
C PHE A 142 11.80 -16.82 10.23
N GLY A 143 12.16 -18.12 10.16
CA GLY A 143 12.36 -18.93 11.35
C GLY A 143 11.04 -19.32 12.03
N ALA A 144 11.16 -19.84 13.25
CA ALA A 144 10.01 -20.26 14.05
C ALA A 144 9.40 -19.03 14.75
N GLN A 145 8.31 -18.51 14.23
CA GLN A 145 7.57 -17.37 14.77
C GLN A 145 6.07 -17.51 14.58
N GLN A 146 5.30 -16.65 15.21
CA GLN A 146 3.86 -16.52 14.91
C GLN A 146 3.63 -15.93 13.51
N ALA A 147 2.47 -16.24 12.95
CA ALA A 147 2.09 -15.70 11.64
C ALA A 147 2.02 -14.16 11.68
N PRO A 148 2.75 -13.45 10.81
CA PRO A 148 2.69 -12.00 10.75
C PRO A 148 1.33 -11.52 10.24
N TRP A 149 0.93 -10.33 10.63
CA TRP A 149 -0.21 -9.67 9.99
C TRP A 149 0.23 -8.96 8.70
N LEU A 150 -0.53 -9.16 7.65
CA LEU A 150 -0.27 -8.57 6.34
C LEU A 150 -1.35 -7.56 5.99
N GLY A 151 -0.94 -6.32 5.71
CA GLY A 151 -1.81 -5.22 5.28
C GLY A 151 -1.54 -4.79 3.84
N TYR A 152 -2.62 -4.51 3.10
CA TYR A 152 -2.57 -3.83 1.82
C TYR A 152 -3.49 -2.61 1.88
N PHE A 153 -2.89 -1.44 2.06
CA PHE A 153 -3.61 -0.18 2.21
C PHE A 153 -3.73 0.51 0.85
N MET A 154 -4.95 0.73 0.39
CA MET A 154 -5.20 1.31 -0.92
C MET A 154 -6.02 2.60 -0.83
N VAL A 155 -5.45 3.70 -1.33
CA VAL A 155 -6.14 4.98 -1.50
C VAL A 155 -6.70 5.04 -2.91
N LEU A 156 -8.02 5.16 -3.04
CA LEU A 156 -8.72 5.29 -4.31
C LEU A 156 -9.31 6.70 -4.43
N GLU A 157 -9.07 7.35 -5.58
CA GLU A 157 -9.72 8.62 -5.90
C GLU A 157 -11.23 8.44 -6.01
N ASP A 158 -11.99 9.24 -5.28
CA ASP A 158 -13.45 9.29 -5.38
C ASP A 158 -13.88 10.25 -6.51
N CYS A 159 -14.23 9.66 -7.65
CA CYS A 159 -14.74 10.40 -8.81
C CYS A 159 -15.77 9.56 -9.59
N ALA A 160 -16.44 10.15 -10.58
CA ALA A 160 -17.44 9.44 -11.36
C ALA A 160 -16.87 8.17 -12.01
N LYS A 161 -15.68 8.25 -12.62
CA LYS A 161 -15.04 7.10 -13.29
C LYS A 161 -14.61 5.98 -12.33
N SER A 162 -14.27 6.27 -11.09
CA SER A 162 -13.90 5.22 -10.13
C SER A 162 -15.12 4.43 -9.64
N LYS A 163 -16.31 4.99 -9.80
CA LYS A 163 -17.61 4.40 -9.41
C LYS A 163 -18.29 3.65 -10.55
N GLU A 164 -17.79 3.78 -11.77
CA GLU A 164 -18.34 3.07 -12.92
C GLU A 164 -17.98 1.57 -12.86
N PRO A 165 -18.96 0.66 -12.95
CA PRO A 165 -18.68 -0.77 -13.02
C PRO A 165 -17.84 -1.10 -14.27
N VAL A 166 -16.82 -1.93 -14.09
CA VAL A 166 -16.02 -2.42 -15.22
C VAL A 166 -16.72 -3.67 -15.79
N GLU A 167 -17.57 -3.49 -16.78
CA GLU A 167 -18.17 -4.59 -17.51
C GLU A 167 -17.18 -5.15 -18.54
N LYS A 168 -16.71 -6.36 -18.32
CA LYS A 168 -15.95 -7.11 -19.32
C LYS A 168 -16.80 -8.27 -19.84
N SER A 169 -17.12 -8.24 -21.12
CA SER A 169 -17.65 -9.41 -21.81
C SER A 169 -16.48 -10.34 -22.16
N VAL A 170 -16.52 -11.58 -21.66
CA VAL A 170 -15.55 -12.63 -22.03
C VAL A 170 -16.32 -13.68 -22.84
N PRO A 171 -16.52 -13.48 -24.16
CA PRO A 171 -17.37 -14.35 -24.97
C PRO A 171 -16.91 -15.79 -25.02
N MET A 172 -15.59 -16.04 -24.91
CA MET A 172 -15.00 -17.37 -25.07
C MET A 172 -15.32 -18.35 -23.92
N LEU A 173 -15.66 -17.86 -22.73
CA LEU A 173 -15.92 -18.73 -21.58
C LEU A 173 -17.43 -18.98 -21.33
N ARG A 174 -18.32 -18.21 -21.98
CA ARG A 174 -19.77 -18.37 -21.79
C ARG A 174 -20.32 -19.69 -22.31
N SER A 175 -19.62 -20.36 -23.23
CA SER A 175 -20.03 -21.66 -23.79
C SER A 175 -19.45 -22.87 -23.06
N ALA A 176 -18.42 -22.70 -22.23
CA ALA A 176 -17.71 -23.81 -21.60
C ALA A 176 -18.21 -24.16 -20.17
N TRP A 177 -19.07 -23.31 -19.57
CA TRP A 177 -19.54 -23.46 -18.20
C TRP A 177 -21.07 -23.58 -18.09
N ARG A 178 -21.74 -24.13 -19.13
CA ARG A 178 -23.15 -24.54 -19.09
C ARG A 178 -23.28 -26.03 -18.92
#